data_6adc84d2dcd5c4477a543c002cbd670d
#
_entry.id   6adc84d2dcd5c4477a543c002cbd670d
#
_cell.length_a   1.000
_cell.length_b   1.000
_cell.length_c   1.000
_cell.angle_alpha   90.00
_cell.angle_beta   90.00
_cell.angle_gamma   90.00
#
_symmetry.space_group_name_H-M   'P 1'
#
loop_
_entity.id
_entity.type
_entity.pdbx_description
1 polymer ?
#
loop_
_entity_poly.entity_id
_entity_poly.type
_entity_poly.pdbx_seq_one_letter_code
_entity_poly.pdbx_strand_id
1 'polypeptide(L)'
;GLGFAGNYFYDVAVAINQKDFIEAADVDGDYDPKDPWLEEKRWYDEVDREKLSIESADGLKLSGVYVEGEPSSKKVAILAHGYAGSLEQMAPYVKLYHDMGFNVLIPDARGHGTSEGDYIGFGWHERKDYLQWIQLMIDKVGQDAELALFGISMGGATVMNVSGEELPSNVKVIVEDCGYSSVNGELAYQLKDMYNLPEFPLIPVTSLVTKVRSDYWFGEADTVEQIKKNTVPMLFIHGAEDKFVPTEMVYDVYEANPSPKELYIAPNADHADSYEENKEEYQQKVQDFVLNYIPN
;
A
#
# COMPACT_ATOMS: atom_id res chain seq x y z
N GLY A 1 -21.56 27.03 2.87
CA GLY A 1 -22.24 25.99 3.61
C GLY A 1 -21.59 24.63 3.46
N LEU A 2 -22.34 23.56 3.81
CA LEU A 2 -21.82 22.18 3.84
C LEU A 2 -21.23 21.68 2.52
N GLY A 3 -21.83 22.07 1.37
CA GLY A 3 -21.28 21.71 0.07
C GLY A 3 -19.89 22.29 -0.21
N PHE A 4 -19.63 23.50 0.27
CA PHE A 4 -18.29 24.10 0.21
C PHE A 4 -17.30 23.33 1.09
N ALA A 5 -17.69 22.98 2.30
CA ALA A 5 -16.85 22.20 3.22
C ALA A 5 -16.54 20.81 2.63
N GLY A 6 -17.52 20.13 2.05
CA GLY A 6 -17.32 18.84 1.38
C GLY A 6 -16.32 18.91 0.22
N ASN A 7 -16.43 19.94 -0.62
CA ASN A 7 -15.45 20.15 -1.69
C ASN A 7 -14.06 20.51 -1.14
N TYR A 8 -13.98 21.33 -0.11
CA TYR A 8 -12.71 21.68 0.51
C TYR A 8 -11.98 20.43 1.02
N PHE A 9 -12.64 19.59 1.79
CA PHE A 9 -12.01 18.36 2.31
C PHE A 9 -11.77 17.31 1.23
N TYR A 10 -12.58 17.28 0.17
CA TYR A 10 -12.25 16.49 -1.02
C TYR A 10 -10.92 16.95 -1.62
N ASP A 11 -10.73 18.23 -1.81
CA ASP A 11 -9.49 18.79 -2.37
C ASP A 11 -8.29 18.54 -1.44
N VAL A 12 -8.49 18.57 -0.14
CA VAL A 12 -7.43 18.27 0.84
C VAL A 12 -7.01 16.79 0.81
N ALA A 13 -7.96 15.87 0.75
CA ALA A 13 -7.69 14.44 0.97
C ALA A 13 -7.70 13.59 -0.30
N VAL A 14 -8.64 13.83 -1.21
CA VAL A 14 -8.93 12.93 -2.34
C VAL A 14 -8.34 13.43 -3.66
N ALA A 15 -8.42 14.72 -3.94
CA ALA A 15 -7.89 15.31 -5.17
C ALA A 15 -6.37 15.16 -5.27
N ILE A 16 -5.88 15.10 -6.51
CA ILE A 16 -4.46 15.07 -6.80
C ILE A 16 -3.88 16.47 -6.64
N ASN A 17 -3.09 16.68 -5.59
CA ASN A 17 -2.31 17.89 -5.33
C ASN A 17 -1.21 17.59 -4.32
N GLN A 18 -0.32 18.57 -4.10
CA GLN A 18 0.65 18.46 -3.02
C GLN A 18 -0.08 18.50 -1.67
N LYS A 19 0.23 17.54 -0.80
CA LYS A 19 -0.37 17.44 0.52
C LYS A 19 0.49 18.17 1.55
N ASP A 20 -0.02 19.26 2.12
CA ASP A 20 0.71 20.10 3.09
C ASP A 20 1.06 19.36 4.38
N PHE A 21 0.32 18.29 4.70
CA PHE A 21 0.52 17.47 5.91
C PHE A 21 1.48 16.30 5.69
N ILE A 22 2.02 16.12 4.46
CA ILE A 22 3.00 15.09 4.11
C ILE A 22 4.29 15.80 3.71
N GLU A 23 5.40 15.40 4.32
CA GLU A 23 6.72 15.92 3.93
C GLU A 23 6.99 15.56 2.47
N ALA A 24 7.46 16.56 1.70
CA ALA A 24 7.86 16.32 0.32
C ALA A 24 9.05 15.35 0.31
N ALA A 25 9.00 14.35 -0.59
CA ALA A 25 10.16 13.51 -0.84
C ALA A 25 11.29 14.40 -1.39
N ASP A 26 12.52 14.16 -0.92
CA ASP A 26 13.71 14.83 -1.48
C ASP A 26 13.81 14.48 -2.96
N VAL A 27 13.60 15.49 -3.81
CA VAL A 27 13.48 15.33 -5.27
C VAL A 27 14.83 15.48 -5.97
N ASP A 28 15.86 15.95 -5.29
CA ASP A 28 17.18 16.18 -5.86
C ASP A 28 18.14 15.03 -5.55
N GLY A 29 18.80 14.53 -6.59
CA GLY A 29 19.68 13.38 -6.60
C GLY A 29 20.94 13.45 -5.72
N ASP A 30 20.97 14.32 -4.73
CA ASP A 30 21.97 14.35 -3.69
C ASP A 30 21.51 13.51 -2.50
N TYR A 31 22.15 12.36 -2.34
CA TYR A 31 21.92 11.50 -1.19
C TYR A 31 22.33 12.17 0.12
N ASP A 32 21.43 12.19 1.10
CA ASP A 32 21.78 12.59 2.46
C ASP A 32 22.67 11.49 3.08
N PRO A 33 23.92 11.80 3.50
CA PRO A 33 24.79 10.82 4.14
C PRO A 33 24.24 10.26 5.45
N LYS A 34 23.24 10.91 6.04
CA LYS A 34 22.59 10.49 7.29
C LYS A 34 21.32 9.69 7.06
N ASP A 35 20.87 9.53 5.80
CA ASP A 35 19.70 8.74 5.47
C ASP A 35 19.92 7.27 5.89
N PRO A 36 19.12 6.72 6.78
CA PRO A 36 19.25 5.32 7.20
C PRO A 36 19.06 4.34 6.03
N TRP A 37 18.47 4.78 4.93
CA TRP A 37 18.23 4.00 3.72
C TRP A 37 19.14 4.33 2.55
N LEU A 38 20.27 4.98 2.81
CA LEU A 38 21.21 5.43 1.78
C LEU A 38 21.68 4.29 0.88
N GLU A 39 22.03 3.15 1.45
CA GLU A 39 22.51 1.98 0.71
C GLU A 39 21.41 1.42 -0.20
N GLU A 40 20.20 1.28 0.31
CA GLU A 40 19.05 0.75 -0.42
C GLU A 40 18.64 1.69 -1.56
N LYS A 41 18.64 2.99 -1.33
CA LYS A 41 18.33 4.00 -2.36
C LYS A 41 19.37 4.02 -3.47
N ARG A 42 20.66 3.94 -3.13
CA ARG A 42 21.74 3.84 -4.13
C ARG A 42 21.60 2.56 -4.96
N TRP A 43 21.38 1.44 -4.31
CA TRP A 43 21.14 0.18 -5.00
C TRP A 43 19.95 0.28 -5.97
N TYR A 44 18.85 0.87 -5.53
CA TYR A 44 17.66 1.04 -6.36
C TYR A 44 17.90 1.91 -7.59
N ASP A 45 18.72 2.95 -7.46
CA ASP A 45 19.06 3.83 -8.56
C ASP A 45 19.99 3.16 -9.60
N GLU A 46 20.79 2.19 -9.17
CA GLU A 46 21.77 1.49 -10.02
C GLU A 46 21.22 0.20 -10.64
N VAL A 47 20.24 -0.45 -10.02
CA VAL A 47 19.68 -1.70 -10.52
C VAL A 47 18.91 -1.49 -11.82
N ASP A 48 18.97 -2.47 -12.72
CA ASP A 48 18.19 -2.45 -13.96
C ASP A 48 16.70 -2.46 -13.64
N ARG A 49 15.97 -1.54 -14.24
CA ARG A 49 14.53 -1.35 -14.06
C ARG A 49 13.83 -1.30 -15.40
N GLU A 50 12.75 -2.06 -15.52
CA GLU A 50 11.90 -2.09 -16.71
C GLU A 50 10.57 -1.39 -16.39
N LYS A 51 10.16 -0.45 -17.22
CA LYS A 51 8.85 0.19 -17.08
C LYS A 51 7.78 -0.67 -17.74
N LEU A 52 6.76 -1.04 -16.97
CA LEU A 52 5.59 -1.76 -17.43
C LEU A 52 4.35 -0.87 -17.38
N SER A 53 3.35 -1.19 -18.17
CA SER A 53 2.08 -0.47 -18.15
C SER A 53 0.89 -1.41 -18.37
N ILE A 54 -0.24 -1.02 -17.81
CA ILE A 54 -1.55 -1.65 -18.03
C ILE A 54 -2.58 -0.55 -18.33
N GLU A 55 -3.72 -0.95 -18.86
CA GLU A 55 -4.90 -0.12 -18.93
C GLU A 55 -5.90 -0.63 -17.90
N SER A 56 -6.36 0.25 -16.99
CA SER A 56 -7.36 -0.11 -16.00
C SER A 56 -8.72 -0.38 -16.64
N ALA A 57 -9.61 -1.04 -15.91
CA ALA A 57 -10.97 -1.34 -16.41
C ALA A 57 -11.76 -0.07 -16.76
N ASP A 58 -11.46 1.05 -16.13
CA ASP A 58 -12.06 2.37 -16.39
C ASP A 58 -11.23 3.25 -17.33
N GLY A 59 -10.23 2.69 -18.02
CA GLY A 59 -9.51 3.32 -19.11
C GLY A 59 -8.29 4.15 -18.75
N LEU A 60 -7.82 4.08 -17.50
CA LEU A 60 -6.59 4.77 -17.08
C LEU A 60 -5.35 3.98 -17.51
N LYS A 61 -4.36 4.69 -18.06
CA LYS A 61 -3.02 4.12 -18.27
C LYS A 61 -2.23 4.17 -16.97
N LEU A 62 -1.93 2.99 -16.45
CA LEU A 62 -1.17 2.83 -15.20
C LEU A 62 0.22 2.31 -15.51
N SER A 63 1.21 2.79 -14.77
CA SER A 63 2.61 2.40 -14.93
C SER A 63 3.16 1.77 -13.66
N GLY A 64 4.20 0.95 -13.84
CA GLY A 64 4.94 0.36 -12.74
C GLY A 64 6.38 0.11 -13.14
N VAL A 65 7.22 -0.13 -12.16
CA VAL A 65 8.62 -0.48 -12.34
C VAL A 65 8.83 -1.94 -11.96
N TYR A 66 9.49 -2.68 -12.84
CA TYR A 66 9.83 -4.08 -12.63
C TYR A 66 11.34 -4.22 -12.47
N VAL A 67 11.74 -4.92 -11.42
CA VAL A 67 13.14 -5.26 -11.13
C VAL A 67 13.26 -6.78 -11.18
N GLU A 68 14.04 -7.29 -12.12
CA GLU A 68 14.25 -8.74 -12.25
C GLU A 68 15.03 -9.26 -11.05
N GLY A 69 14.59 -10.40 -10.53
CA GLY A 69 15.23 -11.11 -9.43
C GLY A 69 16.31 -12.07 -9.88
N GLU A 70 16.48 -13.16 -9.14
CA GLU A 70 17.40 -14.24 -9.56
C GLU A 70 17.00 -14.81 -10.91
N PRO A 71 17.99 -15.20 -11.76
CA PRO A 71 17.70 -15.80 -13.05
C PRO A 71 16.71 -16.97 -12.93
N SER A 72 15.69 -16.97 -13.76
CA SER A 72 14.64 -18.01 -13.80
C SER A 72 13.78 -18.12 -12.54
N SER A 73 13.83 -17.14 -11.62
CA SER A 73 12.96 -17.13 -10.46
C SER A 73 11.49 -17.03 -10.84
N LYS A 74 10.67 -17.89 -10.21
CA LYS A 74 9.21 -17.86 -10.33
C LYS A 74 8.53 -17.06 -9.21
N LYS A 75 9.32 -16.52 -8.29
CA LYS A 75 8.84 -15.71 -7.18
C LYS A 75 8.65 -14.27 -7.63
N VAL A 76 7.49 -13.69 -7.31
CA VAL A 76 7.17 -12.30 -7.64
C VAL A 76 6.61 -11.61 -6.41
N ALA A 77 7.15 -10.46 -6.07
CA ALA A 77 6.57 -9.55 -5.07
C ALA A 77 5.97 -8.32 -5.77
N ILE A 78 4.73 -8.00 -5.47
CA ILE A 78 4.07 -6.76 -5.92
C ILE A 78 3.94 -5.86 -4.71
N LEU A 79 4.53 -4.66 -4.79
CA LEU A 79 4.63 -3.73 -3.66
C LEU A 79 3.73 -2.51 -3.90
N ALA A 80 2.83 -2.25 -2.96
CA ALA A 80 1.91 -1.12 -2.99
C ALA A 80 2.42 0.00 -2.07
N HIS A 81 2.71 1.16 -2.67
CA HIS A 81 3.20 2.34 -1.94
C HIS A 81 2.09 3.07 -1.15
N GLY A 82 2.51 3.99 -0.28
CA GLY A 82 1.61 4.76 0.56
C GLY A 82 0.95 5.95 -0.13
N TYR A 83 0.06 6.60 0.61
CA TYR A 83 -0.66 7.81 0.22
C TYR A 83 0.31 8.94 -0.13
N ALA A 84 0.15 9.52 -1.31
CA ALA A 84 1.05 10.53 -1.87
C ALA A 84 2.54 10.11 -1.88
N GLY A 85 2.81 8.80 -1.84
CA GLY A 85 4.16 8.24 -1.86
C GLY A 85 4.78 8.19 -3.24
N SER A 86 6.06 7.87 -3.29
CA SER A 86 6.84 7.69 -4.51
C SER A 86 7.52 6.32 -4.54
N LEU A 87 7.98 5.92 -5.73
CA LEU A 87 8.68 4.64 -5.90
C LEU A 87 10.04 4.63 -5.19
N GLU A 88 10.72 5.77 -5.10
CA GLU A 88 12.01 5.90 -4.41
C GLU A 88 11.88 5.59 -2.91
N GLN A 89 10.75 5.94 -2.29
CA GLN A 89 10.47 5.61 -0.90
C GLN A 89 10.30 4.11 -0.67
N MET A 90 10.03 3.35 -1.72
CA MET A 90 9.89 1.90 -1.67
C MET A 90 11.22 1.15 -1.76
N ALA A 91 12.33 1.83 -2.02
CA ALA A 91 13.65 1.21 -2.21
C ALA A 91 14.02 0.19 -1.11
N PRO A 92 13.83 0.46 0.20
CA PRO A 92 14.12 -0.52 1.24
C PRO A 92 13.31 -1.81 1.09
N TYR A 93 12.06 -1.69 0.74
CA TYR A 93 11.15 -2.83 0.57
C TYR A 93 11.44 -3.60 -0.72
N VAL A 94 11.78 -2.90 -1.80
CA VAL A 94 12.22 -3.54 -3.06
C VAL A 94 13.45 -4.40 -2.80
N LYS A 95 14.43 -3.84 -2.11
CA LYS A 95 15.67 -4.57 -1.78
C LYS A 95 15.40 -5.77 -0.89
N LEU A 96 14.50 -5.62 0.09
CA LEU A 96 14.14 -6.72 1.00
C LEU A 96 13.63 -7.95 0.23
N TYR A 97 12.70 -7.78 -0.70
CA TYR A 97 12.17 -8.88 -1.50
C TYR A 97 13.15 -9.36 -2.57
N HIS A 98 13.88 -8.44 -3.18
CA HIS A 98 14.90 -8.80 -4.17
C HIS A 98 16.00 -9.66 -3.54
N ASP A 99 16.43 -9.35 -2.33
CA ASP A 99 17.43 -10.12 -1.58
C ASP A 99 16.94 -11.53 -1.20
N MET A 100 15.62 -11.74 -1.18
CA MET A 100 15.02 -13.07 -1.04
C MET A 100 14.89 -13.83 -2.38
N GLY A 101 15.39 -13.28 -3.48
CA GLY A 101 15.35 -13.88 -4.81
C GLY A 101 14.11 -13.55 -5.65
N PHE A 102 13.27 -12.63 -5.20
CA PHE A 102 12.03 -12.26 -5.90
C PHE A 102 12.29 -11.31 -7.07
N ASN A 103 11.53 -11.50 -8.15
CA ASN A 103 11.22 -10.44 -9.07
C ASN A 103 10.29 -9.46 -8.37
N VAL A 104 10.50 -8.15 -8.53
CA VAL A 104 9.74 -7.15 -7.79
C VAL A 104 9.05 -6.19 -8.75
N LEU A 105 7.75 -6.03 -8.61
CA LEU A 105 6.96 -5.04 -9.31
C LEU A 105 6.48 -3.97 -8.33
N ILE A 106 6.70 -2.70 -8.69
CA ILE A 106 6.25 -1.57 -7.90
C ILE A 106 5.35 -0.69 -8.80
N PRO A 107 4.02 -0.88 -8.77
CA PRO A 107 3.11 0.00 -9.50
C PRO A 107 3.05 1.38 -8.88
N ASP A 108 2.98 2.42 -9.71
CA ASP A 108 2.40 3.70 -9.31
C ASP A 108 0.88 3.52 -9.21
N ALA A 109 0.31 3.77 -8.04
CA ALA A 109 -1.15 3.76 -7.89
C ALA A 109 -1.79 4.82 -8.79
N ARG A 110 -3.07 4.62 -9.15
CA ARG A 110 -3.81 5.64 -9.89
C ARG A 110 -3.67 7.00 -9.19
N GLY A 111 -3.47 8.05 -9.98
CA GLY A 111 -3.29 9.39 -9.47
C GLY A 111 -1.92 9.67 -8.83
N HIS A 112 -0.96 8.75 -8.95
CA HIS A 112 0.39 8.90 -8.40
C HIS A 112 1.44 8.69 -9.50
N GLY A 113 2.60 9.31 -9.30
CA GLY A 113 3.76 9.15 -10.17
C GLY A 113 3.42 9.33 -11.65
N THR A 114 3.72 8.33 -12.46
CA THR A 114 3.46 8.33 -13.90
C THR A 114 2.16 7.63 -14.31
N SER A 115 1.37 7.15 -13.35
CA SER A 115 0.04 6.61 -13.61
C SER A 115 -0.99 7.73 -13.77
N GLU A 116 -1.94 7.53 -14.70
CA GLU A 116 -3.06 8.44 -14.88
C GLU A 116 -4.04 8.37 -13.70
N GLY A 117 -4.91 9.37 -13.60
CA GLY A 117 -5.93 9.50 -12.57
C GLY A 117 -5.91 10.89 -11.96
N ASP A 118 -7.07 11.37 -11.55
CA ASP A 118 -7.26 12.71 -10.98
C ASP A 118 -7.71 12.69 -9.52
N TYR A 119 -7.72 11.52 -8.90
CA TYR A 119 -8.10 11.34 -7.50
C TYR A 119 -7.33 10.19 -6.85
N ILE A 120 -7.37 10.16 -5.53
CA ILE A 120 -6.81 9.09 -4.70
C ILE A 120 -7.95 8.17 -4.25
N GLY A 121 -7.84 6.88 -4.55
CA GLY A 121 -8.88 5.89 -4.27
C GLY A 121 -8.80 5.24 -2.88
N PHE A 122 -7.80 5.58 -2.07
CA PHE A 122 -7.56 5.04 -0.72
C PHE A 122 -7.51 3.51 -0.65
N GLY A 123 -7.04 2.87 -1.72
CA GLY A 123 -6.94 1.42 -1.81
C GLY A 123 -8.22 0.73 -2.29
N TRP A 124 -9.30 1.48 -2.56
CA TRP A 124 -10.57 0.87 -2.99
C TRP A 124 -10.61 0.58 -4.49
N HIS A 125 -10.53 1.62 -5.34
CA HIS A 125 -10.42 1.41 -6.79
C HIS A 125 -9.11 0.73 -7.17
N GLU A 126 -8.04 1.03 -6.46
CA GLU A 126 -6.72 0.40 -6.64
C GLU A 126 -6.78 -1.12 -6.53
N ARG A 127 -7.65 -1.70 -5.68
CA ARG A 127 -7.75 -3.15 -5.54
C ARG A 127 -8.01 -3.86 -6.86
N LYS A 128 -8.78 -3.26 -7.75
CA LYS A 128 -9.06 -3.81 -9.10
C LYS A 128 -7.87 -3.66 -10.03
N ASP A 129 -7.15 -2.56 -9.92
CA ASP A 129 -5.92 -2.35 -10.70
C ASP A 129 -4.88 -3.40 -10.35
N TYR A 130 -4.75 -3.73 -9.07
CA TYR A 130 -3.80 -4.76 -8.62
C TYR A 130 -4.15 -6.17 -9.09
N LEU A 131 -5.42 -6.48 -9.31
CA LEU A 131 -5.80 -7.74 -9.97
C LEU A 131 -5.22 -7.85 -11.39
N GLN A 132 -5.18 -6.74 -12.12
CA GLN A 132 -4.57 -6.71 -13.45
C GLN A 132 -3.04 -6.79 -13.38
N TRP A 133 -2.41 -6.15 -12.41
CA TRP A 133 -0.96 -6.29 -12.18
C TRP A 133 -0.56 -7.71 -11.82
N ILE A 134 -1.36 -8.39 -11.00
CA ILE A 134 -1.18 -9.80 -10.66
C ILE A 134 -1.21 -10.65 -11.93
N GLN A 135 -2.21 -10.47 -12.78
CA GLN A 135 -2.34 -11.23 -14.02
C GLN A 135 -1.16 -10.95 -14.97
N LEU A 136 -0.74 -9.69 -15.09
CA LEU A 136 0.43 -9.34 -15.91
C LEU A 136 1.69 -10.07 -15.44
N MET A 137 1.89 -10.18 -14.13
CA MET A 137 3.05 -10.88 -13.59
C MET A 137 2.99 -12.39 -13.85
N ILE A 138 1.83 -13.00 -13.76
CA ILE A 138 1.64 -14.41 -14.13
C ILE A 138 1.95 -14.62 -15.60
N ASP A 139 1.45 -13.75 -16.47
CA ASP A 139 1.69 -13.82 -17.92
C ASP A 139 3.18 -13.63 -18.26
N LYS A 140 3.86 -12.73 -17.56
CA LYS A 140 5.28 -12.41 -17.78
C LYS A 140 6.23 -13.48 -17.26
N VAL A 141 6.00 -13.99 -16.07
CA VAL A 141 6.92 -14.89 -15.35
C VAL A 141 6.57 -16.36 -15.63
N GLY A 142 5.29 -16.69 -15.72
CA GLY A 142 4.78 -18.03 -16.01
C GLY A 142 3.59 -18.42 -15.16
N GLN A 143 2.84 -19.43 -15.61
CA GLN A 143 1.65 -19.92 -14.90
C GLN A 143 1.97 -20.54 -13.52
N ASP A 144 3.21 -20.91 -13.31
CA ASP A 144 3.76 -21.42 -12.05
C ASP A 144 4.35 -20.32 -11.14
N ALA A 145 4.17 -19.05 -11.49
CA ALA A 145 4.60 -17.93 -10.66
C ALA A 145 3.96 -18.00 -9.28
N GLU A 146 4.75 -17.71 -8.26
CA GLU A 146 4.30 -17.61 -6.86
C GLU A 146 4.43 -16.17 -6.40
N LEU A 147 3.30 -15.56 -6.04
CA LEU A 147 3.21 -14.14 -5.75
C LEU A 147 3.06 -13.86 -4.27
N ALA A 148 3.85 -12.89 -3.80
CA ALA A 148 3.66 -12.20 -2.52
C ALA A 148 3.15 -10.78 -2.81
N LEU A 149 2.11 -10.35 -2.10
CA LEU A 149 1.68 -8.96 -2.10
C LEU A 149 2.18 -8.29 -0.84
N PHE A 150 2.71 -7.08 -0.99
CA PHE A 150 3.12 -6.24 0.13
C PHE A 150 2.54 -4.84 -0.06
N GLY A 151 2.10 -4.22 1.03
CA GLY A 151 1.67 -2.84 0.97
C GLY A 151 1.92 -2.10 2.27
N ILE A 152 2.24 -0.80 2.14
CA ILE A 152 2.50 0.09 3.28
C ILE A 152 1.49 1.24 3.30
N SER A 153 0.91 1.53 4.46
CA SER A 153 -0.06 2.62 4.67
C SER A 153 -1.28 2.46 3.74
N MET A 154 -1.57 3.39 2.86
CA MET A 154 -2.62 3.21 1.83
C MET A 154 -2.38 1.92 1.02
N GLY A 155 -1.14 1.60 0.71
CA GLY A 155 -0.78 0.34 0.06
C GLY A 155 -1.11 -0.89 0.92
N GLY A 156 -0.97 -0.78 2.24
CA GLY A 156 -1.42 -1.80 3.18
C GLY A 156 -2.92 -2.03 3.10
N ALA A 157 -3.71 -0.97 3.09
CA ALA A 157 -5.15 -1.06 2.86
C ALA A 157 -5.47 -1.63 1.48
N THR A 158 -4.71 -1.25 0.45
CA THR A 158 -4.89 -1.78 -0.92
C THR A 158 -4.74 -3.30 -0.94
N VAL A 159 -3.66 -3.87 -0.40
CA VAL A 159 -3.45 -5.33 -0.43
C VAL A 159 -4.45 -6.08 0.44
N MET A 160 -4.88 -5.48 1.55
CA MET A 160 -5.97 -6.03 2.35
C MET A 160 -7.31 -6.04 1.58
N ASN A 161 -7.61 -4.97 0.86
CA ASN A 161 -8.80 -4.90 0.01
C ASN A 161 -8.75 -5.90 -1.15
N VAL A 162 -7.58 -6.07 -1.76
CA VAL A 162 -7.34 -7.10 -2.80
C VAL A 162 -7.68 -8.50 -2.27
N SER A 163 -7.34 -8.77 -1.01
CA SER A 163 -7.56 -10.09 -0.39
C SER A 163 -9.03 -10.51 -0.36
N GLY A 164 -9.95 -9.57 -0.44
CA GLY A 164 -11.40 -9.84 -0.49
C GLY A 164 -11.94 -10.18 -1.87
N GLU A 165 -11.12 -10.07 -2.91
CA GLU A 165 -11.48 -10.40 -4.28
C GLU A 165 -11.14 -11.87 -4.59
N GLU A 166 -11.66 -12.39 -5.71
CA GLU A 166 -11.23 -13.68 -6.22
C GLU A 166 -9.80 -13.57 -6.75
N LEU A 167 -8.89 -14.35 -6.17
CA LEU A 167 -7.47 -14.33 -6.51
C LEU A 167 -7.04 -15.61 -7.21
N PRO A 168 -6.13 -15.53 -8.20
CA PRO A 168 -5.44 -16.73 -8.70
C PRO A 168 -4.73 -17.47 -7.57
N SER A 169 -4.68 -18.78 -7.65
CA SER A 169 -3.96 -19.62 -6.66
C SER A 169 -2.46 -19.32 -6.59
N ASN A 170 -1.94 -18.54 -7.53
CA ASN A 170 -0.57 -18.04 -7.55
C ASN A 170 -0.27 -17.09 -6.40
N VAL A 171 -1.27 -16.38 -5.86
CA VAL A 171 -1.08 -15.49 -4.72
C VAL A 171 -1.01 -16.33 -3.45
N LYS A 172 0.17 -16.40 -2.85
CA LYS A 172 0.49 -17.31 -1.74
C LYS A 172 0.54 -16.65 -0.37
N VAL A 173 0.84 -15.37 -0.32
CA VAL A 173 1.06 -14.65 0.93
C VAL A 173 0.84 -13.15 0.73
N ILE A 174 0.36 -12.49 1.78
CA ILE A 174 0.17 -11.05 1.82
C ILE A 174 0.82 -10.51 3.09
N VAL A 175 1.52 -9.39 2.96
CA VAL A 175 2.08 -8.63 4.09
C VAL A 175 1.52 -7.21 4.02
N GLU A 176 0.83 -6.79 5.07
CA GLU A 176 0.37 -5.41 5.20
C GLU A 176 1.12 -4.72 6.34
N ASP A 177 1.49 -3.48 6.13
CA ASP A 177 2.17 -2.63 7.09
C ASP A 177 1.41 -1.31 7.23
N CYS A 178 0.94 -1.04 8.43
CA CYS A 178 0.23 0.18 8.86
C CYS A 178 -0.94 0.62 7.96
N GLY A 179 -1.65 -0.34 7.36
CA GLY A 179 -2.90 -0.07 6.66
C GLY A 179 -4.04 0.24 7.63
N TYR A 180 -5.00 1.05 7.18
CA TYR A 180 -6.18 1.41 7.98
C TYR A 180 -7.30 0.39 7.81
N SER A 181 -8.19 0.31 8.82
CA SER A 181 -9.31 -0.62 8.84
C SER A 181 -10.50 -0.16 7.98
N SER A 182 -10.63 1.16 7.75
CA SER A 182 -11.64 1.76 6.88
C SER A 182 -11.24 3.17 6.49
N VAL A 183 -11.71 3.64 5.32
CA VAL A 183 -11.51 5.03 4.89
C VAL A 183 -12.26 5.99 5.80
N ASN A 184 -13.50 5.68 6.15
CA ASN A 184 -14.28 6.49 7.09
C ASN A 184 -13.54 6.68 8.42
N GLY A 185 -13.04 5.60 9.01
CA GLY A 185 -12.34 5.64 10.29
C GLY A 185 -11.07 6.46 10.24
N GLU A 186 -10.25 6.29 9.20
CA GLU A 186 -9.01 7.03 9.03
C GLU A 186 -9.26 8.52 8.80
N LEU A 187 -10.20 8.87 7.91
CA LEU A 187 -10.50 10.27 7.63
C LEU A 187 -11.16 10.97 8.84
N ALA A 188 -12.01 10.28 9.59
CA ALA A 188 -12.57 10.81 10.84
C ALA A 188 -11.47 11.10 11.87
N TYR A 189 -10.51 10.18 12.03
CA TYR A 189 -9.35 10.36 12.90
C TYR A 189 -8.52 11.57 12.47
N GLN A 190 -8.16 11.68 11.19
CA GLN A 190 -7.37 12.79 10.66
C GLN A 190 -8.10 14.13 10.79
N LEU A 191 -9.41 14.16 10.54
CA LEU A 191 -10.22 15.36 10.71
C LEU A 191 -10.19 15.86 12.16
N LYS A 192 -10.28 14.95 13.12
CA LYS A 192 -10.18 15.27 14.54
C LYS A 192 -8.78 15.74 14.92
N ASP A 193 -7.75 15.02 14.48
CA ASP A 193 -6.36 15.29 14.83
C ASP A 193 -5.84 16.60 14.24
N MET A 194 -6.05 16.83 12.94
CA MET A 194 -5.51 18.01 12.23
C MET A 194 -6.35 19.27 12.40
N TYR A 195 -7.67 19.14 12.51
CA TYR A 195 -8.59 20.28 12.50
C TYR A 195 -9.40 20.42 13.78
N ASN A 196 -9.34 19.45 14.68
CA ASN A 196 -10.20 19.37 15.88
C ASN A 196 -11.70 19.49 15.56
N LEU A 197 -12.11 18.89 14.43
CA LEU A 197 -13.49 18.93 13.95
C LEU A 197 -14.17 17.57 14.12
N PRO A 198 -15.50 17.54 14.32
CA PRO A 198 -16.24 16.30 14.41
C PRO A 198 -16.44 15.67 13.02
N GLU A 199 -16.58 14.36 13.01
CA GLU A 199 -16.84 13.62 11.75
C GLU A 199 -18.18 14.01 11.11
N PHE A 200 -19.22 14.19 11.91
CA PHE A 200 -20.53 14.59 11.40
C PHE A 200 -20.71 16.12 11.50
N PRO A 201 -21.20 16.79 10.45
CA PRO A 201 -21.65 16.24 9.16
C PRO A 201 -20.56 16.20 8.07
N LEU A 202 -19.31 16.44 8.39
CA LEU A 202 -18.25 16.69 7.40
C LEU A 202 -17.86 15.44 6.60
N ILE A 203 -17.68 14.30 7.27
CA ILE A 203 -17.33 13.06 6.58
C ILE A 203 -18.44 12.59 5.63
N PRO A 204 -19.72 12.51 6.03
CA PRO A 204 -20.80 12.17 5.10
C PRO A 204 -20.90 13.11 3.88
N VAL A 205 -20.71 14.40 4.08
CA VAL A 205 -20.76 15.38 2.97
C VAL A 205 -19.57 15.23 2.03
N THR A 206 -18.37 15.04 2.59
CA THR A 206 -17.16 14.77 1.78
C THR A 206 -17.28 13.44 1.03
N SER A 207 -17.84 12.41 1.66
CA SER A 207 -18.13 11.13 1.02
C SER A 207 -19.08 11.28 -0.17
N LEU A 208 -20.12 12.09 -0.02
CA LEU A 208 -21.05 12.39 -1.13
C LEU A 208 -20.33 13.09 -2.29
N VAL A 209 -19.50 14.08 -2.00
CA VAL A 209 -18.68 14.76 -3.01
C VAL A 209 -17.75 13.77 -3.70
N THR A 210 -17.13 12.87 -2.95
CA THR A 210 -16.25 11.83 -3.49
C THR A 210 -17.01 10.87 -4.39
N LYS A 211 -18.24 10.48 -4.03
CA LYS A 211 -19.09 9.65 -4.89
C LYS A 211 -19.38 10.33 -6.23
N VAL A 212 -19.71 11.61 -6.20
CA VAL A 212 -20.03 12.38 -7.42
C VAL A 212 -18.78 12.59 -8.30
N ARG A 213 -17.62 12.88 -7.68
CA ARG A 213 -16.40 13.25 -8.41
C ARG A 213 -15.49 12.05 -8.73
N SER A 214 -15.53 10.98 -7.94
CA SER A 214 -14.58 9.85 -8.02
C SER A 214 -15.23 8.47 -7.96
N ASP A 215 -16.55 8.44 -7.98
CA ASP A 215 -17.37 7.22 -8.05
C ASP A 215 -17.14 6.18 -6.93
N TYR A 216 -16.86 6.64 -5.71
CA TYR A 216 -16.92 5.76 -4.55
C TYR A 216 -17.36 6.51 -3.29
N TRP A 217 -18.08 5.80 -2.42
CA TRP A 217 -18.41 6.26 -1.06
C TRP A 217 -17.29 5.82 -0.12
N PHE A 218 -16.96 6.64 0.88
CA PHE A 218 -15.99 6.21 1.89
C PHE A 218 -16.42 4.92 2.61
N GLY A 219 -17.72 4.74 2.83
CA GLY A 219 -18.25 3.54 3.46
C GLY A 219 -18.11 2.25 2.65
N GLU A 220 -17.94 2.34 1.32
CA GLU A 220 -17.65 1.18 0.48
C GLU A 220 -16.24 0.64 0.74
N ALA A 221 -15.30 1.52 1.03
CA ALA A 221 -13.90 1.19 1.28
C ALA A 221 -13.70 0.70 2.73
N ASP A 222 -14.39 -0.38 3.05
CA ASP A 222 -14.35 -1.06 4.34
C ASP A 222 -13.43 -2.28 4.26
N THR A 223 -12.21 -2.09 4.74
CA THR A 223 -11.16 -3.10 4.69
C THR A 223 -11.48 -4.30 5.59
N VAL A 224 -12.15 -4.08 6.72
CA VAL A 224 -12.60 -5.16 7.61
C VAL A 224 -13.54 -6.11 6.86
N GLU A 225 -14.51 -5.58 6.11
CA GLU A 225 -15.45 -6.41 5.33
C GLU A 225 -14.75 -7.18 4.20
N GLN A 226 -13.73 -6.57 3.55
CA GLN A 226 -12.92 -7.27 2.54
C GLN A 226 -12.11 -8.41 3.16
N ILE A 227 -11.45 -8.16 4.28
CA ILE A 227 -10.61 -9.15 4.96
C ILE A 227 -11.40 -10.37 5.44
N LYS A 228 -12.66 -10.23 5.81
CA LYS A 228 -13.52 -11.37 6.17
C LYS A 228 -13.61 -12.42 5.05
N LYS A 229 -13.37 -12.03 3.81
CA LYS A 229 -13.39 -12.91 2.63
C LYS A 229 -12.00 -13.46 2.27
N ASN A 230 -10.95 -13.04 2.95
CA ASN A 230 -9.59 -13.45 2.63
C ASN A 230 -9.34 -14.94 2.87
N THR A 231 -8.67 -15.59 1.92
CA THR A 231 -8.25 -16.99 2.00
C THR A 231 -6.73 -17.16 2.00
N VAL A 232 -5.98 -16.06 1.89
CA VAL A 232 -4.52 -16.06 1.74
C VAL A 232 -3.85 -15.77 3.08
N PRO A 233 -2.78 -16.50 3.47
CA PRO A 233 -2.02 -16.17 4.67
C PRO A 233 -1.56 -14.71 4.70
N MET A 234 -1.70 -14.04 5.83
CA MET A 234 -1.42 -12.61 5.96
C MET A 234 -0.63 -12.29 7.23
N LEU A 235 0.47 -11.54 7.06
CA LEU A 235 1.23 -10.91 8.12
C LEU A 235 0.75 -9.47 8.27
N PHE A 236 0.37 -9.10 9.49
CA PHE A 236 -0.05 -7.75 9.87
C PHE A 236 1.06 -7.09 10.67
N ILE A 237 1.53 -5.94 10.20
CA ILE A 237 2.57 -5.14 10.86
C ILE A 237 2.00 -3.76 11.17
N HIS A 238 2.30 -3.25 12.37
CA HIS A 238 1.90 -1.89 12.74
C HIS A 238 2.86 -1.33 13.78
N GLY A 239 3.20 -0.06 13.67
CA GLY A 239 3.99 0.62 14.68
C GLY A 239 3.23 0.76 16.00
N ALA A 240 3.90 0.47 17.12
CA ALA A 240 3.29 0.56 18.44
C ALA A 240 2.86 1.99 18.81
N GLU A 241 3.48 2.99 18.19
CA GLU A 241 3.27 4.40 18.46
C GLU A 241 2.78 5.18 17.23
N ASP A 242 2.06 4.51 16.32
CA ASP A 242 1.52 5.12 15.11
C ASP A 242 0.43 6.13 15.48
N LYS A 243 0.68 7.40 15.13
CA LYS A 243 -0.21 8.54 15.39
C LYS A 243 -0.95 9.01 14.14
N PHE A 244 -0.64 8.43 12.99
CA PHE A 244 -1.27 8.78 11.71
C PHE A 244 -2.37 7.79 11.35
N VAL A 245 -2.09 6.50 11.39
CA VAL A 245 -3.08 5.41 11.38
C VAL A 245 -3.05 4.77 12.76
N PRO A 246 -4.05 4.99 13.61
CA PRO A 246 -3.99 4.50 14.98
C PRO A 246 -3.69 3.00 15.07
N THR A 247 -2.78 2.62 15.97
CA THR A 247 -2.36 1.22 16.13
C THR A 247 -3.55 0.29 16.39
N GLU A 248 -4.59 0.78 17.05
CA GLU A 248 -5.82 0.03 17.34
C GLU A 248 -6.49 -0.52 16.08
N MET A 249 -6.31 0.13 14.93
CA MET A 249 -6.92 -0.31 13.66
C MET A 249 -6.39 -1.67 13.19
N VAL A 250 -5.14 -2.03 13.52
CA VAL A 250 -4.60 -3.33 13.11
C VAL A 250 -5.30 -4.49 13.77
N TYR A 251 -5.79 -4.31 14.99
CA TYR A 251 -6.52 -5.37 15.69
C TYR A 251 -7.86 -5.68 15.03
N ASP A 252 -8.53 -4.67 14.49
CA ASP A 252 -9.81 -4.86 13.80
C ASP A 252 -9.64 -5.74 12.55
N VAL A 253 -8.61 -5.47 11.74
CA VAL A 253 -8.35 -6.26 10.53
C VAL A 253 -7.74 -7.62 10.85
N TYR A 254 -6.87 -7.70 11.84
CA TYR A 254 -6.29 -8.96 12.29
C TYR A 254 -7.35 -9.93 12.80
N GLU A 255 -8.25 -9.46 13.67
CA GLU A 255 -9.33 -10.29 14.23
C GLU A 255 -10.33 -10.73 13.16
N ALA A 256 -10.63 -9.88 12.18
CA ALA A 256 -11.56 -10.17 11.11
C ALA A 256 -11.01 -11.21 10.10
N ASN A 257 -9.71 -11.39 10.03
CA ASN A 257 -9.07 -12.25 9.04
C ASN A 257 -9.22 -13.74 9.41
N PRO A 258 -9.88 -14.56 8.56
CA PRO A 258 -10.10 -15.99 8.83
C PRO A 258 -8.94 -16.90 8.40
N SER A 259 -7.98 -16.41 7.63
CA SER A 259 -6.86 -17.20 7.10
C SER A 259 -5.69 -17.28 8.10
N PRO A 260 -4.68 -18.13 7.85
CA PRO A 260 -3.46 -18.14 8.66
C PRO A 260 -2.87 -16.74 8.79
N LYS A 261 -2.49 -16.34 9.99
CA LYS A 261 -2.10 -14.96 10.28
C LYS A 261 -1.04 -14.87 11.37
N GLU A 262 -0.23 -13.81 11.28
CA GLU A 262 0.65 -13.34 12.35
C GLU A 262 0.49 -11.84 12.53
N LEU A 263 0.78 -11.37 13.74
CA LEU A 263 0.76 -9.97 14.11
C LEU A 263 2.13 -9.55 14.63
N TYR A 264 2.67 -8.48 14.07
CA TYR A 264 3.89 -7.84 14.54
C TYR A 264 3.63 -6.37 14.91
N ILE A 265 3.59 -6.08 16.19
CA ILE A 265 3.52 -4.69 16.70
C ILE A 265 4.96 -4.22 16.91
N ALA A 266 5.43 -3.35 16.03
CA ALA A 266 6.82 -2.91 16.00
C ALA A 266 7.07 -1.88 17.12
N PRO A 267 7.97 -2.18 18.07
CA PRO A 267 8.23 -1.27 19.18
C PRO A 267 8.86 0.04 18.71
N ASN A 268 8.53 1.13 19.39
CA ASN A 268 9.06 2.49 19.18
C ASN A 268 8.82 3.07 17.78
N ALA A 269 7.94 2.49 16.99
CA ALA A 269 7.69 2.91 15.63
C ALA A 269 6.41 3.74 15.50
N ASP A 270 6.53 4.90 14.89
CA ASP A 270 5.42 5.72 14.42
C ASP A 270 4.95 5.21 13.03
N HIS A 271 4.15 5.99 12.33
CA HIS A 271 3.58 5.62 11.04
C HIS A 271 4.65 5.31 9.99
N ALA A 272 4.54 4.14 9.38
CA ALA A 272 5.46 3.66 8.35
C ALA A 272 6.93 3.52 8.78
N ASP A 273 7.22 3.58 10.08
CA ASP A 273 8.57 3.53 10.63
C ASP A 273 8.95 2.17 11.20
N SER A 274 8.09 1.18 11.10
CA SER A 274 8.33 -0.15 11.69
C SER A 274 9.63 -0.79 11.21
N TYR A 275 9.91 -0.68 9.93
CA TYR A 275 11.14 -1.22 9.33
C TYR A 275 12.39 -0.44 9.78
N GLU A 276 12.34 0.89 9.71
CA GLU A 276 13.47 1.74 10.07
C GLU A 276 13.88 1.58 11.54
N GLU A 277 12.90 1.58 12.44
CA GLU A 277 13.14 1.46 13.89
C GLU A 277 13.56 0.05 14.32
N ASN A 278 13.22 -0.97 13.54
CA ASN A 278 13.45 -2.38 13.91
C ASN A 278 14.02 -3.20 12.74
N LYS A 279 15.06 -2.69 12.10
CA LYS A 279 15.52 -3.18 10.79
C LYS A 279 15.72 -4.70 10.73
N GLU A 280 16.51 -5.26 11.64
CA GLU A 280 16.82 -6.70 11.65
C GLU A 280 15.58 -7.55 11.99
N GLU A 281 14.83 -7.14 13.00
CA GLU A 281 13.64 -7.86 13.45
C GLU A 281 12.54 -7.84 12.37
N TYR A 282 12.35 -6.70 11.73
CA TYR A 282 11.39 -6.55 10.62
C TYR A 282 11.75 -7.48 9.45
N GLN A 283 13.00 -7.47 9.02
CA GLN A 283 13.51 -8.38 7.99
C GLN A 283 13.25 -9.83 8.34
N GLN A 284 13.55 -10.22 9.57
CA GLN A 284 13.37 -11.59 10.03
C GLN A 284 11.90 -11.99 10.03
N LYS A 285 11.02 -11.13 10.54
CA LYS A 285 9.57 -11.38 10.56
C LYS A 285 8.99 -11.56 9.16
N VAL A 286 9.35 -10.68 8.24
CA VAL A 286 8.88 -10.75 6.86
C VAL A 286 9.44 -11.99 6.16
N GLN A 287 10.74 -12.24 6.26
CA GLN A 287 11.38 -13.39 5.63
C GLN A 287 10.80 -14.70 6.12
N ASP A 288 10.67 -14.89 7.44
CA ASP A 288 10.13 -16.12 8.01
C ASP A 288 8.71 -16.39 7.54
N PHE A 289 7.87 -15.36 7.54
CA PHE A 289 6.49 -15.51 7.13
C PHE A 289 6.36 -15.76 5.62
N VAL A 290 7.02 -14.97 4.80
CA VAL A 290 6.92 -15.07 3.33
C VAL A 290 7.52 -16.40 2.84
N LEU A 291 8.70 -16.77 3.33
CA LEU A 291 9.38 -18.00 2.89
C LEU A 291 8.70 -19.27 3.41
N ASN A 292 7.87 -19.18 4.44
CA ASN A 292 7.03 -20.31 4.86
C ASN A 292 6.00 -20.70 3.79
N TYR A 293 5.52 -19.75 3.00
CA TYR A 293 4.50 -19.97 1.95
C TYR A 293 5.08 -19.95 0.53
N ILE A 294 6.22 -19.31 0.34
CA ILE A 294 6.97 -19.28 -0.92
C ILE A 294 8.43 -19.68 -0.61
N PRO A 295 8.70 -20.96 -0.39
CA PRO A 295 10.06 -21.42 -0.04
C PRO A 295 11.04 -21.28 -1.21
N ASN A 296 12.33 -21.20 -0.84
CA ASN A 296 13.44 -21.18 -1.82
C ASN A 296 13.52 -22.49 -2.60
#